data_ae9377b08fc00ec5936f9cf1783292c1
#
_entry.id   ae9377b08fc00ec5936f9cf1783292c1
#
_cell.length_a   1.000
_cell.length_b   1.000
_cell.length_c   1.000
_cell.angle_alpha   90.00
_cell.angle_beta   90.00
_cell.angle_gamma   90.00
#
_symmetry.space_group_name_H-M   'P 1'
#
loop_
_entity.id
_entity.type
_entity.pdbx_description
1 polymer ?
#
loop_
_entity_poly.entity_id
_entity_poly.type
_entity_poly.pdbx_seq_one_letter_code
_entity_poly.pdbx_strand_id
1 'polypeptide(L)' 'MEQKSAMVGITEIVSTYLPMSKRKVRKFVSMYLEPKRIGNRIYVDRAALEALLQNPDRGEFPLL' A
#
# COMPACT_ATOMS: atom_id res chain seq x y z
N MET A 1 -11.56 3.30 -22.67
CA MET A 1 -10.30 3.39 -21.97
C MET A 1 -10.47 3.19 -20.49
N GLU A 2 -9.67 2.35 -19.97
CA GLU A 2 -9.75 2.04 -18.57
C GLU A 2 -8.88 2.92 -17.74
N GLN A 3 -9.40 3.32 -16.60
CA GLN A 3 -8.59 4.11 -15.69
C GLN A 3 -8.47 3.37 -14.38
N LYS A 4 -7.24 3.26 -13.92
CA LYS A 4 -7.03 2.71 -12.61
C LYS A 4 -7.41 3.72 -11.57
N SER A 5 -7.94 3.22 -10.47
CA SER A 5 -8.23 4.07 -9.34
C SER A 5 -6.95 4.73 -8.86
N ALA A 6 -7.04 5.99 -8.46
CA ALA A 6 -5.89 6.70 -7.91
C ALA A 6 -5.47 6.11 -6.55
N MET A 7 -6.34 5.35 -5.94
CA MET A 7 -6.08 4.78 -4.62
C MET A 7 -6.30 3.29 -4.66
N VAL A 8 -5.60 2.57 -3.79
CA VAL A 8 -5.73 1.12 -3.67
C VAL A 8 -6.12 0.76 -2.26
N GLY A 9 -6.95 -0.27 -2.12
CA GLY A 9 -7.31 -0.80 -0.82
C GLY A 9 -6.33 -1.86 -0.37
N ILE A 10 -6.48 -2.27 0.90
CA ILE A 10 -5.58 -3.27 1.47
C ILE A 10 -5.68 -4.60 0.72
N THR A 11 -6.90 -5.00 0.35
CA THR A 11 -7.08 -6.26 -0.35
C THR A 11 -6.35 -6.27 -1.69
N GLU A 12 -6.42 -5.16 -2.41
CA GLU A 12 -5.73 -5.06 -3.69
C GLU A 12 -4.22 -5.08 -3.52
N ILE A 13 -3.73 -4.45 -2.46
CA ILE A 13 -2.29 -4.45 -2.20
C ILE A 13 -1.81 -5.88 -1.94
N VAL A 14 -2.56 -6.63 -1.17
CA VAL A 14 -2.20 -8.01 -0.86
C VAL A 14 -2.14 -8.85 -2.12
N SER A 15 -3.11 -8.69 -3.02
CA SER A 15 -3.19 -9.54 -4.19
C SER A 15 -2.29 -9.09 -5.33
N THR A 16 -1.92 -7.81 -5.38
CA THR A 16 -1.21 -7.27 -6.54
C THR A 16 0.23 -6.88 -6.22
N TYR A 17 0.47 -6.30 -5.07
CA TYR A 17 1.79 -5.73 -4.78
C TYR A 17 2.58 -6.52 -3.75
N LEU A 18 1.96 -6.86 -2.64
CA LEU A 18 2.67 -7.46 -1.50
C LEU A 18 2.00 -8.75 -1.08
N PRO A 19 2.63 -9.89 -1.33
CA PRO A 19 2.04 -11.19 -0.97
C PRO A 19 2.19 -11.46 0.52
N MET A 20 1.58 -10.63 1.34
CA MET A 20 1.63 -10.74 2.79
C MET A 20 0.20 -10.75 3.32
N SER A 21 0.06 -11.06 4.60
CA SER A 21 -1.27 -11.02 5.21
C SER A 21 -1.79 -9.58 5.23
N LYS A 22 -3.11 -9.43 5.26
CA LYS A 22 -3.71 -8.11 5.32
C LYS A 22 -3.23 -7.35 6.55
N ARG A 23 -3.03 -8.05 7.65
CA ARG A 23 -2.57 -7.43 8.87
C ARG A 23 -1.20 -6.79 8.70
N LYS A 24 -0.29 -7.51 8.03
CA LYS A 24 1.04 -6.97 7.80
C LYS A 24 1.03 -5.83 6.80
N VAL A 25 0.18 -5.92 5.79
CA VAL A 25 0.05 -4.85 4.81
C VAL A 25 -0.47 -3.58 5.48
N ARG A 26 -1.45 -3.71 6.38
CA ARG A 26 -1.96 -2.55 7.10
C ARG A 26 -0.87 -1.89 7.94
N LYS A 27 -0.06 -2.71 8.58
CA LYS A 27 1.04 -2.17 9.38
C LYS A 27 2.08 -1.50 8.49
N PHE A 28 2.39 -2.11 7.35
CA PHE A 28 3.33 -1.55 6.41
C PHE A 28 2.89 -0.17 5.93
N VAL A 29 1.64 -0.05 5.50
CA VAL A 29 1.19 1.24 5.00
C VAL A 29 1.11 2.29 6.10
N SER A 30 0.83 1.87 7.33
CA SER A 30 0.81 2.81 8.45
C SER A 30 2.19 3.34 8.76
N MET A 31 3.23 2.54 8.53
CA MET A 31 4.59 2.94 8.85
C MET A 31 5.23 3.76 7.76
N TYR A 32 4.94 3.45 6.51
CA TYR A 32 5.66 4.04 5.39
C TYR A 32 4.82 4.94 4.51
N LEU A 33 3.52 4.88 4.64
CA LEU A 33 2.60 5.67 3.83
C LEU A 33 1.61 6.35 4.76
N GLU A 34 0.79 7.22 4.18
CA GLU A 34 -0.27 7.88 4.93
C GLU A 34 -1.60 7.35 4.45
N PRO A 35 -2.09 6.28 5.07
CA PRO A 35 -3.35 5.69 4.63
C PRO A 35 -4.52 6.61 4.93
N LYS A 36 -5.52 6.55 4.09
CA LYS A 36 -6.75 7.31 4.27
C LYS A 36 -7.87 6.35 4.59
N ARG A 37 -8.70 6.74 5.54
CA ARG A 37 -9.82 5.91 5.94
C ARG A 37 -11.09 6.48 5.34
N ILE A 38 -11.74 5.67 4.53
CA ILE A 38 -13.01 6.06 3.91
C ILE A 38 -14.03 5.03 4.31
N GLY A 39 -14.99 5.44 5.12
CA GLY A 39 -15.94 4.50 5.67
C GLY A 39 -15.21 3.51 6.57
N ASN A 40 -15.38 2.22 6.30
CA ASN A 40 -14.72 1.17 7.06
C ASN A 40 -13.48 0.63 6.37
N ARG A 41 -13.02 1.30 5.32
CA ARG A 41 -11.92 0.78 4.52
C ARG A 41 -10.76 1.74 4.54
N ILE A 42 -9.57 1.16 4.39
CA ILE A 42 -8.33 1.93 4.38
C ILE A 42 -7.77 1.91 2.95
N TYR A 43 -7.39 3.07 2.47
CA TYR A 43 -6.86 3.24 1.12
C TYR A 43 -5.55 4.00 1.18
N VAL A 44 -4.69 3.75 0.21
CA VAL A 44 -3.45 4.51 0.06
C VAL A 44 -3.37 5.00 -1.39
N ASP A 45 -2.62 6.08 -1.58
CA ASP A 45 -2.39 6.61 -2.90
C ASP A 45 -1.57 5.61 -3.70
N ARG A 46 -2.10 5.20 -4.87
CA ARG A 46 -1.42 4.21 -5.71
C ARG A 46 -0.03 4.70 -6.12
N ALA A 47 0.06 5.95 -6.53
CA ALA A 47 1.34 6.49 -6.97
C ALA A 47 2.37 6.49 -5.83
N ALA A 48 1.93 6.85 -4.63
CA ALA A 48 2.82 6.86 -3.48
C ALA A 48 3.30 5.45 -3.13
N LEU A 49 2.40 4.47 -3.22
CA LEU A 49 2.76 3.09 -2.95
C LEU A 49 3.78 2.59 -3.98
N GLU A 50 3.52 2.84 -5.24
CA GLU A 50 4.42 2.38 -6.28
C GLU A 50 5.78 3.05 -6.19
N ALA A 51 5.81 4.34 -5.88
CA ALA A 51 7.07 5.04 -5.71
C ALA A 51 7.87 4.49 -4.54
N LEU A 52 7.20 4.15 -3.45
CA LEU A 52 7.86 3.58 -2.29
C LEU A 52 8.48 2.23 -2.61
N LEU A 53 7.74 1.38 -3.32
CA LEU A 53 8.22 0.05 -3.63
C LEU A 53 9.33 0.04 -4.66
N GLN A 54 9.41 1.08 -5.48
CA GLN A 54 10.42 1.18 -6.52
C GLN A 54 11.62 2.03 -6.12
N ASN A 55 11.66 2.47 -4.87
CA ASN A 55 12.74 3.32 -4.41
C ASN A 55 14.05 2.53 -4.39
N PRO A 56 15.04 2.92 -5.18
CA PRO A 56 16.29 2.15 -5.27
C PRO A 56 17.14 2.20 -4.00
N ASP A 57 16.90 3.19 -3.16
CA ASP A 57 17.68 3.34 -1.94
C ASP A 57 17.10 2.57 -0.77
N ARG A 58 16.02 1.86 -1.00
CA ARG A 58 15.34 1.19 0.09
C ARG A 58 15.07 -0.27 -0.27
N GLY A 59 16.01 -1.12 0.12
CA GLY A 59 15.88 -2.55 -0.16
C GLY A 59 15.19 -3.33 0.93
N GLU A 60 14.95 -2.71 2.08
CA GLU A 60 14.31 -3.38 3.19
C GLU A 60 13.26 -2.51 3.83
N PHE A 61 12.20 -3.16 4.30
CA PHE A 61 11.11 -2.47 4.98
C PHE A 61 10.82 -3.21 6.28
N PRO A 62 11.58 -2.95 7.34
CA PRO A 62 11.34 -3.65 8.60
C PRO A 62 9.98 -3.29 9.18
N LEU A 63 9.32 -4.29 9.72
CA LEU A 63 8.03 -4.11 10.39
C LEU A 63 8.23 -4.35 11.88
N LEU A 64 7.75 -3.40 12.66
CA LEU A 64 7.87 -3.51 14.12
C LEU A 64 6.75 -4.37 14.70
#